data_59d2d666f56a1b3e30600f39030f5d4c
#
_entry.id   59d2d666f56a1b3e30600f39030f5d4c
#
_cell.length_a   1.000
_cell.length_b   1.000
_cell.length_c   1.000
_cell.angle_alpha   90.00
_cell.angle_beta   90.00
_cell.angle_gamma   90.00
#
_symmetry.space_group_name_H-M   'P 1'
#
loop_
_entity.id
_entity.type
_entity.pdbx_description
1 polymer ?
#
loop_
_entity_poly.entity_id
_entity_poly.type
_entity_poly.pdbx_seq_one_letter_code
_entity_poly.pdbx_strand_id
1 'polypeptide(L)'
;MDIKTHDGYEKLLEHLIQAYNQAAVGKGKERHAQEGQPFEKQQICLLNKEIGSHDGALYQAAKKTIESKKILKLRGKEAAKAELYGAINYLCAACVLIDEIEP
;
A
#
# COMPACT_ATOMS: atom_id res chain seq x y z
N MET A 1 3.08 -15.33 10.61
CA MET A 1 1.86 -15.86 9.96
C MET A 1 2.26 -16.60 8.69
N ASP A 2 1.89 -17.85 8.59
CA ASP A 2 2.18 -18.65 7.41
C ASP A 2 1.07 -18.48 6.39
N ILE A 3 1.44 -18.07 5.19
CA ILE A 3 0.49 -17.97 4.09
C ILE A 3 0.55 -19.28 3.33
N LYS A 4 -0.60 -19.97 3.25
CA LYS A 4 -0.70 -21.16 2.40
C LYS A 4 -0.67 -20.75 0.94
N THR A 5 0.22 -21.37 0.18
CA THR A 5 0.25 -21.17 -1.27
C THR A 5 -0.74 -22.13 -1.93
N HIS A 6 -1.34 -21.67 -3.01
CA HIS A 6 -2.28 -22.46 -3.81
C HIS A 6 -1.78 -22.49 -5.25
N ASP A 7 -1.96 -23.62 -5.91
CA ASP A 7 -1.55 -23.76 -7.30
C ASP A 7 -2.30 -22.76 -8.18
N GLY A 8 -1.57 -22.10 -9.05
CA GLY A 8 -2.13 -21.09 -9.95
C GLY A 8 -2.14 -19.66 -9.43
N TYR A 9 -1.74 -19.45 -8.17
CA TYR A 9 -1.76 -18.13 -7.53
C TYR A 9 -0.36 -17.56 -7.27
N GLU A 10 0.67 -18.17 -7.83
CA GLU A 10 2.07 -17.80 -7.55
C GLU A 10 2.38 -16.37 -7.97
N LYS A 11 1.92 -15.94 -9.13
CA LYS A 11 2.16 -14.57 -9.61
C LYS A 11 1.46 -13.53 -8.77
N LEU A 12 0.24 -13.81 -8.32
CA LEU A 12 -0.48 -12.92 -7.40
C LEU A 12 0.28 -12.76 -6.10
N LEU A 13 0.70 -13.88 -5.50
CA LEU A 13 1.44 -13.86 -4.24
C LEU A 13 2.76 -13.11 -4.39
N GLU A 14 3.49 -13.31 -5.48
CA GLU A 14 4.74 -12.60 -5.75
C GLU A 14 4.56 -11.09 -5.70
N HIS A 15 3.54 -10.56 -6.36
CA HIS A 15 3.27 -9.13 -6.37
C HIS A 15 2.80 -8.62 -5.00
N LEU A 16 2.00 -9.40 -4.28
CA LEU A 16 1.60 -9.03 -2.92
C LEU A 16 2.79 -8.97 -1.98
N ILE A 17 3.75 -9.90 -2.11
CA ILE A 17 4.99 -9.88 -1.33
C ILE A 17 5.81 -8.64 -1.66
N GLN A 18 5.89 -8.26 -2.94
CA GLN A 18 6.60 -7.04 -3.34
C GLN A 18 5.96 -5.78 -2.73
N ALA A 19 4.64 -5.69 -2.73
CA ALA A 19 3.92 -4.58 -2.09
C ALA A 19 4.21 -4.55 -0.59
N TYR A 20 4.15 -5.70 0.06
CA TYR A 20 4.47 -5.84 1.49
C TYR A 20 5.89 -5.36 1.79
N ASN A 21 6.87 -5.81 1.01
CA ASN A 21 8.26 -5.44 1.22
C ASN A 21 8.48 -3.94 1.01
N GLN A 22 7.78 -3.33 0.05
CA GLN A 22 7.86 -1.89 -0.17
C GLN A 22 7.39 -1.10 1.06
N ALA A 23 6.33 -1.55 1.71
CA ALA A 23 5.81 -0.92 2.92
C ALA A 23 6.70 -1.19 4.14
N ALA A 24 7.15 -2.42 4.31
CA ALA A 24 7.85 -2.86 5.53
C ALA A 24 9.34 -2.57 5.51
N VAL A 25 9.97 -2.54 4.34
CA VAL A 25 11.43 -2.47 4.20
C VAL A 25 11.89 -1.36 3.26
N GLY A 26 11.06 -0.99 2.26
CA GLY A 26 11.45 -0.07 1.19
C GLY A 26 11.04 1.38 1.45
N LYS A 27 10.77 2.10 0.34
CA LYS A 27 10.43 3.53 0.36
C LYS A 27 9.14 3.84 1.12
N GLY A 28 8.20 2.91 1.17
CA GLY A 28 6.98 3.09 1.95
C GLY A 28 7.28 3.25 3.43
N LYS A 29 8.21 2.44 3.95
CA LYS A 29 8.68 2.56 5.33
C LYS A 29 9.35 3.91 5.58
N GLU A 30 10.21 4.36 4.67
CA GLU A 30 10.89 5.65 4.81
C GLU A 30 9.92 6.81 4.87
N ARG A 31 8.83 6.76 4.07
CA ARG A 31 7.85 7.84 3.98
C ARG A 31 6.88 7.90 5.15
N HIS A 32 6.49 6.75 5.69
CA HIS A 32 5.33 6.64 6.57
C HIS A 32 5.64 6.13 7.97
N ALA A 33 6.82 5.55 8.19
CA ALA A 33 7.14 4.87 9.43
C ALA A 33 8.34 5.45 10.14
N GLN A 34 8.26 5.46 11.46
CA GLN A 34 9.43 5.51 12.32
C GLN A 34 9.83 4.06 12.62
N GLU A 35 11.08 3.84 13.01
CA GLU A 35 11.57 2.51 13.29
C GLU A 35 10.72 1.83 14.38
N GLY A 36 10.34 0.59 14.14
CA GLY A 36 9.55 -0.20 15.08
C GLY A 36 8.06 0.10 15.12
N GLN A 37 7.56 1.04 14.31
CA GLN A 37 6.13 1.35 14.29
C GLN A 37 5.34 0.30 13.52
N PRO A 38 4.27 -0.25 14.10
CA PRO A 38 3.35 -1.09 13.34
C PRO A 38 2.62 -0.28 12.25
N PHE A 39 2.22 -0.95 11.19
CA PHE A 39 1.61 -0.32 10.02
C PHE A 39 0.42 0.58 10.38
N GLU A 40 -0.46 0.11 11.27
CA GLU A 40 -1.67 0.86 11.66
C GLU A 40 -1.38 2.13 12.46
N LYS A 41 -0.15 2.32 12.93
CA LYS A 41 0.29 3.52 13.64
C LYS A 41 1.21 4.42 12.81
N GLN A 42 1.48 4.04 11.57
CA GLN A 42 2.28 4.86 10.66
C GLN A 42 1.45 5.98 10.03
N GLN A 43 2.12 6.99 9.49
CA GLN A 43 1.45 8.14 8.89
C GLN A 43 0.45 7.77 7.80
N ILE A 44 0.69 6.68 7.08
CA ILE A 44 -0.24 6.19 6.06
C ILE A 44 -1.66 5.96 6.62
N CYS A 45 -1.76 5.66 7.91
CA CYS A 45 -3.03 5.48 8.61
C CYS A 45 -3.38 6.66 9.51
N LEU A 46 -2.41 7.21 10.26
CA LEU A 46 -2.66 8.23 11.29
C LEU A 46 -3.33 9.49 10.77
N LEU A 47 -2.91 9.99 9.60
CA LEU A 47 -3.49 11.20 9.03
C LEU A 47 -4.98 11.00 8.72
N ASN A 48 -5.34 9.83 8.23
CA ASN A 48 -6.73 9.50 7.95
C ASN A 48 -7.55 9.34 9.23
N LYS A 49 -6.95 8.82 10.30
CA LYS A 49 -7.62 8.70 11.61
C LYS A 49 -7.95 10.09 12.17
N GLU A 50 -7.05 11.05 12.01
CA GLU A 50 -7.31 12.43 12.45
C GLU A 50 -8.44 13.08 11.66
N ILE A 51 -8.54 12.77 10.36
CA ILE A 51 -9.64 13.23 9.52
C ILE A 51 -10.95 12.51 9.85
N GLY A 52 -10.85 11.30 10.41
CA GLY A 52 -12.02 10.49 10.78
C GLY A 52 -12.61 9.69 9.63
N SER A 53 -11.83 9.44 8.58
CA SER A 53 -12.32 8.76 7.37
C SER A 53 -11.17 8.03 6.67
N HIS A 54 -11.50 6.99 5.91
CA HIS A 54 -10.53 6.32 5.04
C HIS A 54 -10.44 6.93 3.64
N ASP A 55 -11.15 8.03 3.39
CA ASP A 55 -11.23 8.67 2.06
C ASP A 55 -9.85 9.09 1.52
N GLY A 56 -8.96 9.58 2.39
CA GLY A 56 -7.62 9.96 1.98
C GLY A 56 -6.80 8.80 1.44
N ALA A 57 -6.95 7.62 2.03
CA ALA A 57 -6.28 6.42 1.55
C ALA A 57 -6.83 5.99 0.18
N LEU A 58 -8.14 6.08 -0.01
CA LEU A 58 -8.76 5.80 -1.32
C LEU A 58 -8.27 6.77 -2.39
N TYR A 59 -8.18 8.05 -2.05
CA TYR A 59 -7.67 9.06 -2.98
C TYR A 59 -6.25 8.73 -3.43
N GLN A 60 -5.37 8.42 -2.51
CA GLN A 60 -3.97 8.08 -2.82
C GLN A 60 -3.87 6.81 -3.66
N ALA A 61 -4.65 5.79 -3.34
CA ALA A 61 -4.68 4.55 -4.12
C ALA A 61 -5.13 4.83 -5.57
N ALA A 62 -6.17 5.61 -5.74
CA ALA A 62 -6.69 5.97 -7.07
C ALA A 62 -5.66 6.78 -7.86
N LYS A 63 -5.03 7.76 -7.22
CA LYS A 63 -4.00 8.60 -7.84
C LYS A 63 -2.84 7.78 -8.36
N LYS A 64 -2.30 6.88 -7.53
CA LYS A 64 -1.17 6.02 -7.91
C LYS A 64 -1.54 5.08 -9.05
N THR A 65 -2.74 4.54 -9.02
CA THR A 65 -3.24 3.66 -10.08
C THR A 65 -3.28 4.39 -11.42
N ILE A 66 -3.84 5.60 -11.44
CA ILE A 66 -3.95 6.40 -12.66
C ILE A 66 -2.56 6.82 -13.16
N GLU A 67 -1.70 7.28 -12.26
CA GLU A 67 -0.36 7.74 -12.62
C GLU A 67 0.56 6.63 -13.13
N SER A 68 0.26 5.37 -12.80
CA SER A 68 1.10 4.25 -13.23
C SER A 68 1.23 4.15 -14.75
N LYS A 69 0.21 4.54 -15.50
CA LYS A 69 0.26 4.53 -16.97
C LYS A 69 1.30 5.50 -17.52
N LYS A 70 1.35 6.70 -16.97
CA LYS A 70 2.33 7.71 -17.36
C LYS A 70 3.74 7.27 -16.95
N ILE A 71 3.86 6.74 -15.75
CA ILE A 71 5.15 6.29 -15.21
C ILE A 71 5.69 5.12 -16.03
N LEU A 72 4.83 4.22 -16.50
CA LEU A 72 5.25 3.12 -17.38
C LEU A 72 5.96 3.65 -18.63
N LYS A 73 5.39 4.69 -19.25
CA LYS A 73 5.97 5.29 -20.46
C LYS A 73 7.26 6.04 -20.17
N LEU A 74 7.34 6.76 -19.05
CA LEU A 74 8.44 7.65 -18.75
C LEU A 74 9.59 6.98 -18.02
N ARG A 75 9.32 5.97 -17.18
CA ARG A 75 10.30 5.37 -16.28
C ARG A 75 10.40 3.86 -16.36
N GLY A 76 9.50 3.20 -17.11
CA GLY A 76 9.56 1.78 -17.35
C GLY A 76 8.75 0.93 -16.36
N LYS A 77 8.86 -0.38 -16.53
CA LYS A 77 8.02 -1.36 -15.84
C LYS A 77 8.20 -1.38 -14.33
N GLU A 78 9.43 -1.34 -13.85
CA GLU A 78 9.68 -1.42 -12.40
C GLU A 78 9.11 -0.23 -11.64
N ALA A 79 9.26 0.98 -12.21
CA ALA A 79 8.71 2.18 -11.59
C ALA A 79 7.17 2.16 -11.60
N ALA A 80 6.56 1.70 -12.69
CA ALA A 80 5.10 1.58 -12.79
C ALA A 80 4.56 0.57 -11.77
N LYS A 81 5.22 -0.58 -11.63
CA LYS A 81 4.82 -1.58 -10.63
C LYS A 81 4.96 -1.03 -9.21
N ALA A 82 6.01 -0.25 -8.94
CA ALA A 82 6.20 0.36 -7.62
C ALA A 82 5.03 1.29 -7.26
N GLU A 83 4.51 2.05 -8.23
CA GLU A 83 3.30 2.88 -8.00
C GLU A 83 2.09 2.01 -7.68
N LEU A 84 1.90 0.91 -8.40
CA LEU A 84 0.79 0.00 -8.15
C LEU A 84 0.91 -0.69 -6.79
N TYR A 85 2.13 -1.05 -6.38
CA TYR A 85 2.35 -1.60 -5.02
C TYR A 85 2.02 -0.56 -3.95
N GLY A 86 2.36 0.70 -4.19
CA GLY A 86 1.95 1.79 -3.31
C GLY A 86 0.43 1.89 -3.21
N ALA A 87 -0.29 1.74 -4.34
CA ALA A 87 -1.75 1.72 -4.34
C ALA A 87 -2.30 0.57 -3.49
N ILE A 88 -1.72 -0.63 -3.60
CA ILE A 88 -2.10 -1.78 -2.76
C ILE A 88 -1.94 -1.45 -1.28
N ASN A 89 -0.84 -0.83 -0.90
CA ASN A 89 -0.59 -0.46 0.49
C ASN A 89 -1.59 0.58 1.01
N TYR A 90 -1.99 1.54 0.18
CA TYR A 90 -3.05 2.48 0.55
C TYR A 90 -4.41 1.79 0.68
N LEU A 91 -4.71 0.81 -0.16
CA LEU A 91 -5.95 0.03 -0.03
C LEU A 91 -5.93 -0.80 1.27
N CYS A 92 -4.79 -1.35 1.64
CA CYS A 92 -4.64 -2.04 2.93
C CYS A 92 -4.82 -1.06 4.09
N ALA A 93 -4.28 0.15 3.98
CA ALA A 93 -4.50 1.20 4.98
C ALA A 93 -6.00 1.53 5.10
N ALA A 94 -6.71 1.61 3.97
CA ALA A 94 -8.16 1.82 3.98
C ALA A 94 -8.88 0.70 4.73
N CYS A 95 -8.47 -0.56 4.54
CA CYS A 95 -9.05 -1.69 5.28
C CYS A 95 -8.81 -1.57 6.78
N VAL A 96 -7.59 -1.20 7.20
CA VAL A 96 -7.28 -0.96 8.62
C VAL A 96 -8.18 0.14 9.18
N LEU A 97 -8.34 1.23 8.43
CA LEU A 97 -9.15 2.37 8.87
C LEU A 97 -10.63 2.00 9.00
N ILE A 98 -11.14 1.20 8.08
CA ILE A 98 -12.52 0.69 8.17
C ILE A 98 -12.70 -0.10 9.46
N ASP A 99 -11.76 -1.00 9.79
CA ASP A 99 -11.83 -1.80 11.00
C ASP A 99 -11.80 -0.96 12.27
N GLU A 100 -11.01 0.13 12.27
CA GLU A 100 -10.76 0.89 13.51
C GLU A 100 -11.69 2.08 13.70
N ILE A 101 -12.14 2.74 12.64
CA ILE A 101 -12.87 4.01 12.76
C ILE A 101 -14.25 4.04 12.10
N GLU A 102 -14.56 3.11 11.21
CA GLU A 102 -15.89 3.07 10.60
C GLU A 102 -16.84 2.28 11.49
N PRO A 103 -18.13 2.70 11.61
CA PRO A 103 -19.09 2.00 12.44
C PRO A 103 -19.48 0.62 11.90
#